data_5dda98e98ef96e695b8053f853e55369
#
_entry.id   5dda98e98ef96e695b8053f853e55369
#
_cell.length_a   1.000
_cell.length_b   1.000
_cell.length_c   1.000
_cell.angle_alpha   90.00
_cell.angle_beta   90.00
_cell.angle_gamma   90.00
#
_symmetry.space_group_name_H-M   'P 1'
#
loop_
_entity.id
_entity.type
_entity.pdbx_description
1 polymer ?
#
loop_
_entity_poly.entity_id
_entity_poly.type
_entity_poly.pdbx_seq_one_letter_code
_entity_poly.pdbx_strand_id
1 'polypeptide(L)'
;MALLRPLLLDNVASIQQSAALALGRLANYSDELAVVQNEILPQLVYSLGEQKRYYKKAAAFVLRAVAKHSPPLAQAVVDSGALDSLVACLEDFDPGVKEAAAWALGYVAGHNAQLASTVVDAGAISLLVLCVQEPELSLKRISASALADIAKHSPEQAQAVVDAGSVAYLAPLIAHQDAKLKRQVCACLSQIAKHSVDLAEMVVEAEIFPKILLYVKDVDQHVRKHAATVVREIAKHTPELAQLIVGNGGVAALVEYVGESRGNNRLPGIMALGYIGAFSETLALSVIASKGLRLLFEALTTEPEDHLKSASAWSLGQLGRHTPEHAKALADIGALPRLMELQASASSSEDLKVECKRALKAIVAKLTHLPALDALVQGAGSTEHAGVVNAVLAQISKVLPNDSSGRSSFVSSGGFAKVLSLPTEDGSETRESVDIISSCHPDEIVRFYSPGYSESLLKKLEA
;
A
#
# COMPACT_ATOMS: atom_id res chain seq x y z
N MET A 1 -41.80 -7.39 -0.60
CA MET A 1 -41.55 -6.21 0.27
C MET A 1 -42.89 -5.69 0.86
N ALA A 2 -43.87 -5.30 0.06
CA ALA A 2 -45.16 -4.75 0.56
C ALA A 2 -45.88 -5.63 1.61
N LEU A 3 -45.79 -6.94 1.49
CA LEU A 3 -46.38 -7.88 2.43
C LEU A 3 -45.65 -8.02 3.77
N LEU A 4 -44.36 -7.73 3.80
CA LEU A 4 -43.53 -7.84 5.03
C LEU A 4 -43.58 -6.59 5.91
N ARG A 5 -43.78 -5.40 5.32
CA ARG A 5 -43.85 -4.13 6.06
C ARG A 5 -44.91 -4.10 7.16
N PRO A 6 -46.21 -4.47 6.89
CA PRO A 6 -47.24 -4.47 7.91
C PRO A 6 -46.90 -5.40 9.09
N LEU A 7 -46.14 -6.48 8.83
CA LEU A 7 -45.78 -7.46 9.85
C LEU A 7 -44.74 -6.93 10.86
N LEU A 8 -44.05 -5.81 10.56
CA LEU A 8 -43.23 -5.13 11.54
C LEU A 8 -44.05 -4.51 12.70
N LEU A 9 -45.33 -4.27 12.49
CA LEU A 9 -46.28 -3.74 13.46
C LEU A 9 -47.21 -4.80 14.04
N ASP A 10 -46.97 -6.08 13.74
CA ASP A 10 -47.79 -7.17 14.24
C ASP A 10 -47.78 -7.22 15.78
N ASN A 11 -48.86 -7.61 16.40
CA ASN A 11 -48.96 -7.73 17.85
C ASN A 11 -48.12 -8.90 18.42
N VAL A 12 -47.73 -9.84 17.56
CA VAL A 12 -46.91 -11.01 17.95
C VAL A 12 -45.45 -10.74 17.70
N ALA A 13 -44.64 -10.65 18.77
CA ALA A 13 -43.21 -10.32 18.72
C ALA A 13 -42.39 -11.25 17.79
N SER A 14 -42.73 -12.54 17.70
CA SER A 14 -42.03 -13.46 16.79
C SER A 14 -42.29 -13.18 15.32
N ILE A 15 -43.49 -12.66 14.99
CA ILE A 15 -43.79 -12.22 13.62
C ILE A 15 -43.04 -10.95 13.27
N GLN A 16 -43.03 -9.95 14.18
CA GLN A 16 -42.22 -8.73 14.01
C GLN A 16 -40.74 -9.06 13.74
N GLN A 17 -40.15 -9.93 14.59
CA GLN A 17 -38.76 -10.35 14.45
C GLN A 17 -38.50 -11.06 13.13
N SER A 18 -39.39 -12.00 12.75
CA SER A 18 -39.26 -12.78 11.49
C SER A 18 -39.35 -11.87 10.26
N ALA A 19 -40.29 -10.91 10.29
CA ALA A 19 -40.43 -9.92 9.23
C ALA A 19 -39.18 -9.04 9.11
N ALA A 20 -38.66 -8.52 10.23
CA ALA A 20 -37.44 -7.72 10.25
C ALA A 20 -36.22 -8.52 9.73
N LEU A 21 -36.03 -9.76 10.19
CA LEU A 21 -34.96 -10.63 9.67
C LEU A 21 -35.08 -10.92 8.17
N ALA A 22 -36.30 -11.15 7.68
CA ALA A 22 -36.56 -11.36 6.25
C ALA A 22 -36.21 -10.11 5.43
N LEU A 23 -36.63 -8.93 5.91
CA LEU A 23 -36.30 -7.65 5.29
C LEU A 23 -34.79 -7.39 5.29
N GLY A 24 -34.11 -7.64 6.40
CA GLY A 24 -32.66 -7.49 6.48
C GLY A 24 -31.89 -8.45 5.56
N ARG A 25 -32.36 -9.69 5.40
CA ARG A 25 -31.78 -10.63 4.42
C ARG A 25 -31.97 -10.15 2.99
N LEU A 26 -33.16 -9.63 2.65
CA LEU A 26 -33.43 -9.06 1.34
C LEU A 26 -32.56 -7.82 1.08
N ALA A 27 -32.47 -6.89 2.04
CA ALA A 27 -31.58 -5.72 1.95
C ALA A 27 -30.12 -6.13 1.79
N ASN A 28 -29.66 -7.17 2.49
CA ASN A 28 -28.29 -7.64 2.40
C ASN A 28 -27.96 -8.32 1.05
N TYR A 29 -28.96 -8.74 0.29
CA TYR A 29 -28.80 -9.44 -0.99
C TYR A 29 -28.45 -8.48 -2.13
N SER A 30 -29.14 -7.33 -2.24
CA SER A 30 -28.83 -6.31 -3.26
C SER A 30 -29.13 -4.89 -2.77
N ASP A 31 -28.46 -3.92 -3.38
CA ASP A 31 -28.67 -2.49 -3.15
C ASP A 31 -30.08 -2.03 -3.58
N GLU A 32 -30.63 -2.55 -4.69
CA GLU A 32 -31.99 -2.26 -5.13
C GLU A 32 -33.02 -2.64 -4.06
N LEU A 33 -32.86 -3.82 -3.44
CA LEU A 33 -33.72 -4.24 -2.34
C LEU A 33 -33.47 -3.43 -1.07
N ALA A 34 -32.27 -2.92 -0.86
CA ALA A 34 -31.94 -2.01 0.25
C ALA A 34 -32.61 -0.65 0.07
N VAL A 35 -32.62 -0.08 -1.14
CA VAL A 35 -33.31 1.22 -1.44
C VAL A 35 -34.79 1.17 -1.08
N VAL A 36 -35.48 0.06 -1.36
CA VAL A 36 -36.91 -0.10 -1.02
C VAL A 36 -37.16 -0.09 0.50
N GLN A 37 -36.12 -0.30 1.32
CA GLN A 37 -36.22 -0.26 2.79
C GLN A 37 -36.28 1.15 3.37
N ASN A 38 -35.93 2.21 2.62
CA ASN A 38 -35.87 3.59 3.13
C ASN A 38 -37.19 4.02 3.77
N GLU A 39 -38.33 3.60 3.25
CA GLU A 39 -39.66 3.92 3.80
C GLU A 39 -39.97 3.30 5.17
N ILE A 40 -39.20 2.26 5.58
CA ILE A 40 -39.38 1.60 6.89
C ILE A 40 -38.31 2.00 7.91
N LEU A 41 -37.32 2.82 7.54
CA LEU A 41 -36.24 3.20 8.44
C LEU A 41 -36.76 3.85 9.75
N PRO A 42 -37.73 4.80 9.71
CA PRO A 42 -38.27 5.40 10.95
C PRO A 42 -38.89 4.37 11.88
N GLN A 43 -39.59 3.35 11.32
CA GLN A 43 -40.17 2.26 12.10
C GLN A 43 -39.10 1.38 12.76
N LEU A 44 -37.99 1.12 12.06
CA LEU A 44 -36.87 0.38 12.60
C LEU A 44 -36.14 1.14 13.71
N VAL A 45 -36.02 2.45 13.56
CA VAL A 45 -35.46 3.34 14.61
C VAL A 45 -36.33 3.28 15.87
N TYR A 46 -37.64 3.40 15.74
CA TYR A 46 -38.57 3.22 16.86
C TYR A 46 -38.36 1.85 17.53
N SER A 47 -38.16 0.79 16.75
CA SER A 47 -37.94 -0.56 17.24
C SER A 47 -36.64 -0.73 18.04
N LEU A 48 -35.63 0.10 17.80
CA LEU A 48 -34.40 0.12 18.61
C LEU A 48 -34.64 0.65 20.03
N GLY A 49 -35.62 1.51 20.23
CA GLY A 49 -36.04 2.00 21.54
C GLY A 49 -36.86 1.03 22.38
N GLU A 50 -37.40 -0.03 21.76
CA GLU A 50 -38.23 -1.03 22.43
C GLU A 50 -37.43 -1.86 23.44
N GLN A 51 -38.09 -2.37 24.49
CA GLN A 51 -37.43 -3.18 25.53
C GLN A 51 -37.11 -4.62 25.09
N LYS A 52 -37.68 -5.08 23.98
CA LYS A 52 -37.52 -6.47 23.50
C LYS A 52 -36.23 -6.66 22.72
N ARG A 53 -35.21 -7.29 23.34
CA ARG A 53 -33.89 -7.54 22.75
C ARG A 53 -33.90 -8.15 21.34
N TYR A 54 -34.78 -9.09 21.07
CA TYR A 54 -34.88 -9.74 19.76
C TYR A 54 -35.30 -8.78 18.65
N TYR A 55 -36.15 -7.82 18.99
CA TYR A 55 -36.63 -6.81 18.05
C TYR A 55 -35.55 -5.75 17.79
N LYS A 56 -34.88 -5.26 18.85
CA LYS A 56 -33.70 -4.39 18.71
C LYS A 56 -32.64 -4.99 17.81
N LYS A 57 -32.27 -6.26 18.06
CA LYS A 57 -31.28 -6.99 17.25
C LYS A 57 -31.70 -7.11 15.79
N ALA A 58 -32.98 -7.43 15.53
CA ALA A 58 -33.49 -7.54 14.17
C ALA A 58 -33.51 -6.17 13.46
N ALA A 59 -33.93 -5.09 14.14
CA ALA A 59 -33.90 -3.73 13.59
C ALA A 59 -32.48 -3.27 13.26
N ALA A 60 -31.53 -3.44 14.19
CA ALA A 60 -30.11 -3.12 13.95
C ALA A 60 -29.53 -3.94 12.77
N PHE A 61 -29.94 -5.20 12.60
CA PHE A 61 -29.56 -6.03 11.47
C PHE A 61 -30.04 -5.47 10.13
N VAL A 62 -31.30 -4.97 10.06
CA VAL A 62 -31.83 -4.33 8.83
C VAL A 62 -31.07 -3.05 8.52
N LEU A 63 -30.88 -2.17 9.52
CA LEU A 63 -30.15 -0.91 9.36
C LEU A 63 -28.71 -1.14 8.87
N ARG A 64 -28.04 -2.13 9.44
CA ARG A 64 -26.73 -2.58 8.98
C ARG A 64 -26.76 -3.02 7.51
N ALA A 65 -27.76 -3.84 7.14
CA ALA A 65 -27.87 -4.38 5.79
C ALA A 65 -28.14 -3.29 4.75
N VAL A 66 -28.87 -2.24 5.12
CA VAL A 66 -29.09 -1.05 4.29
C VAL A 66 -27.81 -0.23 4.18
N ALA A 67 -27.20 0.11 5.31
CA ALA A 67 -26.00 0.96 5.36
C ALA A 67 -24.80 0.37 4.60
N LYS A 68 -24.70 -0.95 4.49
CA LYS A 68 -23.57 -1.67 3.90
C LYS A 68 -23.31 -1.32 2.43
N HIS A 69 -24.33 -1.05 1.64
CA HIS A 69 -24.24 -1.08 0.18
C HIS A 69 -23.62 0.18 -0.43
N SER A 70 -24.02 1.36 0.06
CA SER A 70 -23.54 2.61 -0.53
C SER A 70 -23.59 3.78 0.44
N PRO A 71 -22.79 4.84 0.20
CA PRO A 71 -22.83 6.06 1.00
C PRO A 71 -24.22 6.71 1.07
N PRO A 72 -25.01 6.81 -0.03
CA PRO A 72 -26.37 7.35 0.05
C PRO A 72 -27.31 6.55 0.95
N LEU A 73 -27.20 5.22 0.95
CA LEU A 73 -28.02 4.36 1.82
C LEU A 73 -27.58 4.46 3.29
N ALA A 74 -26.28 4.55 3.54
CA ALA A 74 -25.76 4.85 4.88
C ALA A 74 -26.23 6.21 5.37
N GLN A 75 -26.24 7.24 4.51
CA GLN A 75 -26.79 8.56 4.82
C GLN A 75 -28.27 8.51 5.14
N ALA A 76 -29.06 7.75 4.40
CA ALA A 76 -30.49 7.57 4.71
C ALA A 76 -30.71 6.94 6.09
N VAL A 77 -29.86 6.00 6.52
CA VAL A 77 -29.90 5.46 7.88
C VAL A 77 -29.57 6.55 8.91
N VAL A 78 -28.60 7.41 8.67
CA VAL A 78 -28.28 8.56 9.52
C VAL A 78 -29.47 9.53 9.59
N ASP A 79 -30.01 9.93 8.45
CA ASP A 79 -31.12 10.90 8.33
C ASP A 79 -32.41 10.41 9.00
N SER A 80 -32.57 9.09 9.13
CA SER A 80 -33.70 8.51 9.86
C SER A 80 -33.61 8.66 11.38
N GLY A 81 -32.51 9.22 11.93
CA GLY A 81 -32.27 9.37 13.37
C GLY A 81 -31.78 8.07 14.05
N ALA A 82 -31.26 7.11 13.28
CA ALA A 82 -30.85 5.79 13.81
C ALA A 82 -29.59 5.84 14.70
N LEU A 83 -28.71 6.84 14.54
CA LEU A 83 -27.41 6.84 15.20
C LEU A 83 -27.52 6.85 16.72
N ASP A 84 -28.28 7.76 17.31
CA ASP A 84 -28.43 7.85 18.77
C ASP A 84 -28.99 6.54 19.34
N SER A 85 -29.97 5.95 18.67
CA SER A 85 -30.55 4.68 19.08
C SER A 85 -29.58 3.51 18.94
N LEU A 86 -28.73 3.49 17.88
CA LEU A 86 -27.68 2.48 17.71
C LEU A 86 -26.58 2.62 18.76
N VAL A 87 -26.19 3.87 19.08
CA VAL A 87 -25.20 4.15 20.13
C VAL A 87 -25.76 3.70 21.49
N ALA A 88 -27.01 4.00 21.82
CA ALA A 88 -27.67 3.51 23.04
C ALA A 88 -27.71 1.97 23.09
N CYS A 89 -27.87 1.28 21.94
CA CYS A 89 -27.81 -0.18 21.90
C CYS A 89 -26.42 -0.76 22.23
N LEU A 90 -25.34 0.01 22.18
CA LEU A 90 -24.01 -0.44 22.64
C LEU A 90 -23.95 -0.61 24.17
N GLU A 91 -24.87 0.00 24.92
CA GLU A 91 -25.00 -0.13 26.38
C GLU A 91 -26.01 -1.24 26.78
N ASP A 92 -26.64 -1.91 25.83
CA ASP A 92 -27.64 -2.95 26.10
C ASP A 92 -27.03 -4.14 26.89
N PHE A 93 -27.82 -4.80 27.72
CA PHE A 93 -27.39 -6.00 28.48
C PHE A 93 -27.16 -7.23 27.58
N ASP A 94 -27.79 -7.30 26.40
CA ASP A 94 -27.64 -8.41 25.45
C ASP A 94 -26.44 -8.17 24.53
N PRO A 95 -25.38 -9.01 24.60
CA PRO A 95 -24.21 -8.85 23.73
C PRO A 95 -24.54 -8.90 22.24
N GLY A 96 -25.59 -9.61 21.86
CA GLY A 96 -26.02 -9.70 20.48
C GLY A 96 -26.69 -8.42 19.96
N VAL A 97 -27.28 -7.60 20.86
CA VAL A 97 -27.76 -6.24 20.51
C VAL A 97 -26.57 -5.32 20.32
N LYS A 98 -25.60 -5.33 21.29
CA LYS A 98 -24.35 -4.58 21.15
C LYS A 98 -23.62 -4.91 19.84
N GLU A 99 -23.48 -6.20 19.54
CA GLU A 99 -22.82 -6.67 18.30
C GLU A 99 -23.52 -6.13 17.03
N ALA A 100 -24.85 -6.22 16.97
CA ALA A 100 -25.60 -5.75 15.82
C ALA A 100 -25.50 -4.23 15.64
N ALA A 101 -25.51 -3.47 16.72
CA ALA A 101 -25.34 -2.03 16.73
C ALA A 101 -23.92 -1.63 16.33
N ALA A 102 -22.89 -2.24 16.91
CA ALA A 102 -21.50 -2.00 16.57
C ALA A 102 -21.23 -2.25 15.07
N TRP A 103 -21.86 -3.29 14.53
CA TRP A 103 -21.74 -3.62 13.12
C TRP A 103 -22.41 -2.57 12.21
N ALA A 104 -23.61 -2.11 12.58
CA ALA A 104 -24.33 -1.07 11.83
C ALA A 104 -23.52 0.24 11.82
N LEU A 105 -23.02 0.69 12.98
CA LEU A 105 -22.18 1.89 13.12
C LEU A 105 -20.88 1.77 12.32
N GLY A 106 -20.22 0.61 12.33
CA GLY A 106 -19.03 0.35 11.53
C GLY A 106 -19.29 0.48 10.02
N TYR A 107 -20.40 -0.06 9.51
CA TYR A 107 -20.74 0.10 8.09
C TYR A 107 -21.06 1.55 7.72
N VAL A 108 -21.76 2.29 8.57
CA VAL A 108 -22.01 3.71 8.35
C VAL A 108 -20.68 4.47 8.28
N ALA A 109 -19.82 4.32 9.30
CA ALA A 109 -18.52 4.99 9.35
C ALA A 109 -17.59 4.56 8.21
N GLY A 110 -17.73 3.33 7.74
CA GLY A 110 -16.85 2.74 6.75
C GLY A 110 -16.86 3.38 5.37
N HIS A 111 -17.87 4.14 5.01
CA HIS A 111 -18.04 4.67 3.65
C HIS A 111 -17.17 5.89 3.34
N ASN A 112 -17.20 6.90 4.18
CA ASN A 112 -16.46 8.16 3.98
C ASN A 112 -16.24 8.92 5.29
N ALA A 113 -15.39 9.95 5.23
CA ALA A 113 -15.03 10.77 6.38
C ALA A 113 -16.23 11.49 7.02
N GLN A 114 -17.20 11.94 6.22
CA GLN A 114 -18.39 12.65 6.71
C GLN A 114 -19.26 11.73 7.58
N LEU A 115 -19.57 10.54 7.09
CA LEU A 115 -20.35 9.55 7.83
C LEU A 115 -19.59 9.05 9.07
N ALA A 116 -18.28 8.91 8.99
CA ALA A 116 -17.45 8.56 10.15
C ALA A 116 -17.51 9.68 11.22
N SER A 117 -17.40 10.97 10.82
CA SER A 117 -17.58 12.09 11.76
C SER A 117 -18.94 12.07 12.45
N THR A 118 -20.01 11.79 11.71
CA THR A 118 -21.35 11.73 12.30
C THR A 118 -21.46 10.62 13.36
N VAL A 119 -20.80 9.47 13.12
CA VAL A 119 -20.74 8.37 14.12
C VAL A 119 -19.90 8.77 15.34
N VAL A 120 -18.81 9.52 15.13
CA VAL A 120 -17.97 10.06 16.21
C VAL A 120 -18.76 11.06 17.06
N ASP A 121 -19.44 12.00 16.41
CA ASP A 121 -20.25 13.06 17.07
C ASP A 121 -21.41 12.47 17.89
N ALA A 122 -21.96 11.33 17.45
CA ALA A 122 -22.96 10.59 18.22
C ALA A 122 -22.39 9.87 19.46
N GLY A 123 -21.07 9.93 19.73
CA GLY A 123 -20.45 9.36 20.92
C GLY A 123 -20.15 7.85 20.88
N ALA A 124 -20.12 7.25 19.69
CA ALA A 124 -19.97 5.81 19.54
C ALA A 124 -18.62 5.26 20.01
N ILE A 125 -17.51 6.04 19.90
CA ILE A 125 -16.15 5.52 20.08
C ILE A 125 -15.94 4.95 21.49
N SER A 126 -16.27 5.71 22.54
CA SER A 126 -16.06 5.28 23.93
C SER A 126 -16.80 3.97 24.25
N LEU A 127 -18.02 3.83 23.74
CA LEU A 127 -18.83 2.62 23.95
C LEU A 127 -18.30 1.43 23.14
N LEU A 128 -17.79 1.66 21.92
CA LEU A 128 -17.11 0.64 21.14
C LEU A 128 -15.83 0.15 21.84
N VAL A 129 -15.06 1.05 22.48
CA VAL A 129 -13.89 0.69 23.29
C VAL A 129 -14.28 -0.14 24.50
N LEU A 130 -15.41 0.15 25.17
CA LEU A 130 -15.96 -0.70 26.23
C LEU A 130 -16.37 -2.07 25.69
N CYS A 131 -17.01 -2.13 24.53
CA CYS A 131 -17.39 -3.39 23.87
C CYS A 131 -16.19 -4.28 23.51
N VAL A 132 -15.01 -3.68 23.22
CA VAL A 132 -13.78 -4.46 23.02
C VAL A 132 -13.34 -5.21 24.28
N GLN A 133 -13.71 -4.73 25.47
CA GLN A 133 -13.35 -5.34 26.75
C GLN A 133 -14.32 -6.45 27.21
N GLU A 134 -15.52 -6.51 26.63
CA GLU A 134 -16.53 -7.53 26.94
C GLU A 134 -16.02 -8.96 26.68
N PRO A 135 -16.52 -9.99 27.38
CA PRO A 135 -16.03 -11.36 27.20
C PRO A 135 -16.33 -11.97 25.83
N GLU A 136 -17.39 -11.55 25.16
CA GLU A 136 -17.89 -12.13 23.93
C GLU A 136 -16.97 -11.85 22.75
N LEU A 137 -16.42 -12.92 22.17
CA LEU A 137 -15.44 -12.86 21.11
C LEU A 137 -15.97 -12.19 19.83
N SER A 138 -17.24 -12.44 19.48
CA SER A 138 -17.87 -11.81 18.30
C SER A 138 -17.98 -10.30 18.47
N LEU A 139 -18.36 -9.84 19.67
CA LEU A 139 -18.46 -8.42 19.99
C LEU A 139 -17.09 -7.73 19.95
N LYS A 140 -16.05 -8.35 20.52
CA LYS A 140 -14.66 -7.83 20.42
C LYS A 140 -14.23 -7.63 18.97
N ARG A 141 -14.48 -8.64 18.11
CA ARG A 141 -14.12 -8.59 16.68
C ARG A 141 -14.79 -7.44 15.96
N ILE A 142 -16.12 -7.30 16.16
CA ILE A 142 -16.90 -6.29 15.44
C ILE A 142 -16.58 -4.88 15.96
N SER A 143 -16.39 -4.71 17.26
CA SER A 143 -16.02 -3.41 17.83
C SER A 143 -14.64 -2.96 17.37
N ALA A 144 -13.64 -3.86 17.32
CA ALA A 144 -12.34 -3.57 16.74
C ALA A 144 -12.43 -3.20 15.24
N SER A 145 -13.31 -3.87 14.48
CA SER A 145 -13.58 -3.54 13.08
C SER A 145 -14.23 -2.17 12.93
N ALA A 146 -15.22 -1.84 13.75
CA ALA A 146 -15.90 -0.55 13.71
C ALA A 146 -14.95 0.61 14.06
N LEU A 147 -14.08 0.43 15.06
CA LEU A 147 -13.03 1.39 15.39
C LEU A 147 -12.04 1.59 14.23
N ALA A 148 -11.69 0.51 13.52
CA ALA A 148 -10.85 0.59 12.31
C ALA A 148 -11.56 1.36 11.19
N ASP A 149 -12.86 1.13 11.01
CA ASP A 149 -13.67 1.82 10.00
C ASP A 149 -13.82 3.32 10.29
N ILE A 150 -13.87 3.71 11.56
CA ILE A 150 -13.83 5.12 11.97
C ILE A 150 -12.45 5.71 11.71
N ALA A 151 -11.38 5.07 12.20
CA ALA A 151 -10.01 5.59 12.13
C ALA A 151 -9.45 5.73 10.71
N LYS A 152 -10.04 5.07 9.72
CA LYS A 152 -9.41 4.95 8.38
C LYS A 152 -9.45 6.22 7.52
N HIS A 153 -10.32 7.18 7.80
CA HIS A 153 -10.59 8.26 6.85
C HIS A 153 -9.75 9.52 7.07
N SER A 154 -9.53 9.91 8.32
CA SER A 154 -8.77 11.13 8.63
C SER A 154 -7.92 11.00 9.89
N PRO A 155 -6.86 11.85 10.04
CA PRO A 155 -6.05 11.90 11.25
C PRO A 155 -6.88 12.24 12.51
N GLU A 156 -7.87 13.14 12.40
CA GLU A 156 -8.71 13.58 13.49
C GLU A 156 -9.57 12.43 14.04
N GLN A 157 -10.14 11.63 13.15
CA GLN A 157 -10.92 10.44 13.52
C GLN A 157 -10.05 9.36 14.14
N ALA A 158 -8.84 9.16 13.62
CA ALA A 158 -7.87 8.26 14.20
C ALA A 158 -7.42 8.74 15.59
N GLN A 159 -7.20 10.05 15.76
CA GLN A 159 -6.88 10.66 17.05
C GLN A 159 -8.02 10.47 18.07
N ALA A 160 -9.27 10.69 17.66
CA ALA A 160 -10.43 10.47 18.52
C ALA A 160 -10.53 9.00 19.01
N VAL A 161 -10.18 8.03 18.16
CA VAL A 161 -10.10 6.61 18.56
C VAL A 161 -8.99 6.38 19.58
N VAL A 162 -7.82 7.00 19.40
CA VAL A 162 -6.69 6.91 20.35
C VAL A 162 -7.04 7.59 21.67
N ASP A 163 -7.60 8.79 21.65
CA ASP A 163 -7.98 9.58 22.84
C ASP A 163 -9.01 8.85 23.73
N ALA A 164 -9.84 8.01 23.14
CA ALA A 164 -10.75 7.12 23.87
C ALA A 164 -10.03 5.92 24.54
N GLY A 165 -8.71 5.83 24.46
CA GLY A 165 -7.89 4.78 25.07
C GLY A 165 -7.91 3.45 24.31
N SER A 166 -8.35 3.42 23.06
CA SER A 166 -8.53 2.19 22.27
C SER A 166 -7.25 1.35 22.16
N VAL A 167 -6.09 1.99 21.99
CA VAL A 167 -4.80 1.31 21.78
C VAL A 167 -4.44 0.44 22.99
N ALA A 168 -4.66 0.95 24.21
CA ALA A 168 -4.37 0.21 25.45
C ALA A 168 -5.18 -1.09 25.58
N TYR A 169 -6.41 -1.12 25.06
CA TYR A 169 -7.27 -2.30 25.09
C TYR A 169 -7.10 -3.23 23.88
N LEU A 170 -6.73 -2.68 22.72
CA LEU A 170 -6.47 -3.45 21.50
C LEU A 170 -5.11 -4.17 21.54
N ALA A 171 -4.07 -3.53 22.07
CA ALA A 171 -2.71 -4.07 22.08
C ALA A 171 -2.59 -5.45 22.77
N PRO A 172 -3.19 -5.71 23.94
CA PRO A 172 -3.18 -7.04 24.54
C PRO A 172 -3.87 -8.11 23.70
N LEU A 173 -4.92 -7.74 22.95
CA LEU A 173 -5.71 -8.66 22.12
C LEU A 173 -4.94 -9.18 20.90
N ILE A 174 -3.83 -8.55 20.53
CA ILE A 174 -2.90 -9.07 19.51
C ILE A 174 -2.42 -10.48 19.89
N ALA A 175 -2.23 -10.78 21.18
CA ALA A 175 -1.79 -12.09 21.65
C ALA A 175 -2.91 -13.14 21.72
N HIS A 176 -4.15 -12.78 21.37
CA HIS A 176 -5.29 -13.69 21.43
C HIS A 176 -5.14 -14.83 20.40
N GLN A 177 -5.62 -16.04 20.74
CA GLN A 177 -5.49 -17.20 19.83
C GLN A 177 -6.37 -17.10 18.59
N ASP A 178 -7.45 -16.33 18.63
CA ASP A 178 -8.39 -16.19 17.51
C ASP A 178 -7.83 -15.34 16.36
N ALA A 179 -7.65 -15.96 15.20
CA ALA A 179 -7.11 -15.31 14.01
C ALA A 179 -7.99 -14.17 13.49
N LYS A 180 -9.32 -14.26 13.63
CA LYS A 180 -10.22 -13.19 13.18
C LYS A 180 -10.10 -11.95 14.06
N LEU A 181 -9.95 -12.13 15.37
CA LEU A 181 -9.71 -11.01 16.29
C LEU A 181 -8.35 -10.38 16.03
N LYS A 182 -7.28 -11.16 15.93
CA LYS A 182 -5.94 -10.66 15.57
C LYS A 182 -5.98 -9.79 14.31
N ARG A 183 -6.68 -10.23 13.25
CA ARG A 183 -6.84 -9.47 12.01
C ARG A 183 -7.50 -8.12 12.23
N GLN A 184 -8.60 -8.07 12.99
CA GLN A 184 -9.32 -6.82 13.23
C GLN A 184 -8.51 -5.85 14.09
N VAL A 185 -7.81 -6.37 15.09
CA VAL A 185 -6.90 -5.57 15.92
C VAL A 185 -5.77 -4.98 15.06
N CYS A 186 -5.07 -5.80 14.28
CA CYS A 186 -4.03 -5.31 13.37
C CYS A 186 -4.59 -4.32 12.34
N ALA A 187 -5.80 -4.55 11.82
CA ALA A 187 -6.45 -3.62 10.91
C ALA A 187 -6.67 -2.26 11.58
N CYS A 188 -7.20 -2.23 12.81
CA CYS A 188 -7.42 -0.99 13.55
C CYS A 188 -6.11 -0.25 13.82
N LEU A 189 -5.10 -0.94 14.34
CA LEU A 189 -3.79 -0.34 14.61
C LEU A 189 -3.11 0.20 13.35
N SER A 190 -3.25 -0.49 12.22
CA SER A 190 -2.73 0.00 10.94
C SER A 190 -3.45 1.25 10.44
N GLN A 191 -4.78 1.33 10.63
CA GLN A 191 -5.56 2.52 10.27
C GLN A 191 -5.21 3.73 11.14
N ILE A 192 -4.89 3.52 12.41
CA ILE A 192 -4.39 4.57 13.31
C ILE A 192 -2.98 5.01 12.86
N ALA A 193 -2.04 4.08 12.77
CA ALA A 193 -0.64 4.37 12.49
C ALA A 193 -0.39 5.04 11.12
N LYS A 194 -1.30 4.89 10.16
CA LYS A 194 -1.06 5.37 8.79
C LYS A 194 -1.09 6.89 8.62
N HIS A 195 -1.70 7.63 9.56
CA HIS A 195 -2.04 9.04 9.34
C HIS A 195 -0.93 10.02 9.71
N SER A 196 -0.26 9.81 10.83
CA SER A 196 0.79 10.71 11.31
C SER A 196 1.90 9.97 12.06
N VAL A 197 3.02 10.66 12.27
CA VAL A 197 4.15 10.17 13.08
C VAL A 197 3.67 9.91 14.51
N ASP A 198 3.01 10.89 15.13
CA ASP A 198 2.53 10.81 16.53
C ASP A 198 1.62 9.59 16.74
N LEU A 199 0.68 9.37 15.82
CA LEU A 199 -0.22 8.22 15.88
C LEU A 199 0.52 6.88 15.68
N ALA A 200 1.56 6.85 14.85
CA ALA A 200 2.40 5.67 14.68
C ALA A 200 3.23 5.39 15.96
N GLU A 201 3.76 6.44 16.59
CA GLU A 201 4.48 6.35 17.86
C GLU A 201 3.58 5.85 18.99
N MET A 202 2.35 6.35 19.11
CA MET A 202 1.37 5.86 20.09
C MET A 202 1.09 4.34 19.94
N VAL A 203 1.04 3.86 18.69
CA VAL A 203 0.89 2.42 18.42
C VAL A 203 2.15 1.64 18.82
N VAL A 204 3.33 2.20 18.60
CA VAL A 204 4.62 1.59 18.97
C VAL A 204 4.83 1.56 20.48
N GLU A 205 4.49 2.63 21.21
CA GLU A 205 4.59 2.75 22.66
C GLU A 205 3.74 1.71 23.41
N ALA A 206 2.70 1.18 22.78
CA ALA A 206 1.91 0.08 23.34
C ALA A 206 2.64 -1.29 23.36
N GLU A 207 3.95 -1.31 23.12
CA GLU A 207 4.83 -2.50 23.18
C GLU A 207 4.38 -3.67 22.29
N ILE A 208 3.73 -3.36 21.18
CA ILE A 208 3.16 -4.37 20.26
C ILE A 208 4.18 -5.01 19.33
N PHE A 209 5.33 -4.34 19.08
CA PHE A 209 6.28 -4.68 18.04
C PHE A 209 6.76 -6.15 18.06
N PRO A 210 7.23 -6.70 19.20
CA PRO A 210 7.70 -8.08 19.19
C PRO A 210 6.62 -9.08 18.77
N LYS A 211 5.36 -8.81 19.15
CA LYS A 211 4.22 -9.66 18.76
C LYS A 211 3.82 -9.47 17.30
N ILE A 212 3.78 -8.21 16.82
CA ILE A 212 3.50 -7.94 15.40
C ILE A 212 4.51 -8.62 14.48
N LEU A 213 5.81 -8.55 14.78
CA LEU A 213 6.84 -9.21 14.00
C LEU A 213 6.73 -10.74 14.03
N LEU A 214 6.26 -11.31 15.15
CA LEU A 214 5.95 -12.74 15.21
C LEU A 214 4.77 -13.08 14.28
N TYR A 215 3.72 -12.24 14.24
CA TYR A 215 2.54 -12.49 13.42
C TYR A 215 2.72 -12.19 11.94
N VAL A 216 3.79 -11.52 11.54
CA VAL A 216 4.23 -11.49 10.14
C VAL A 216 4.53 -12.90 9.62
N LYS A 217 4.82 -13.85 10.54
CA LYS A 217 5.06 -15.28 10.27
C LYS A 217 3.91 -16.20 10.74
N ASP A 218 2.71 -15.67 11.04
CA ASP A 218 1.56 -16.46 11.50
C ASP A 218 1.15 -17.50 10.45
N VAL A 219 0.56 -18.61 10.90
CA VAL A 219 0.02 -19.64 10.00
C VAL A 219 -1.13 -19.15 9.13
N ASP A 220 -1.95 -18.20 9.66
CA ASP A 220 -3.04 -17.56 8.91
C ASP A 220 -2.50 -16.45 8.00
N GLN A 221 -2.66 -16.61 6.69
CA GLN A 221 -2.19 -15.64 5.69
C GLN A 221 -2.80 -14.23 5.85
N HIS A 222 -4.03 -14.13 6.35
CA HIS A 222 -4.67 -12.85 6.58
C HIS A 222 -4.11 -12.15 7.82
N VAL A 223 -3.76 -12.91 8.86
CA VAL A 223 -3.02 -12.37 10.02
C VAL A 223 -1.68 -11.85 9.57
N ARG A 224 -0.91 -12.63 8.80
CA ARG A 224 0.38 -12.19 8.23
C ARG A 224 0.25 -10.89 7.46
N LYS A 225 -0.74 -10.79 6.56
CA LYS A 225 -0.98 -9.60 5.75
C LYS A 225 -1.27 -8.37 6.60
N HIS A 226 -2.16 -8.49 7.59
CA HIS A 226 -2.50 -7.36 8.45
C HIS A 226 -1.34 -6.95 9.36
N ALA A 227 -0.57 -7.91 9.90
CA ALA A 227 0.64 -7.62 10.66
C ALA A 227 1.70 -6.89 9.81
N ALA A 228 1.97 -7.38 8.59
CA ALA A 228 2.86 -6.71 7.65
C ALA A 228 2.35 -5.31 7.26
N THR A 229 1.02 -5.12 7.21
CA THR A 229 0.42 -3.79 6.97
C THR A 229 0.70 -2.83 8.12
N VAL A 230 0.60 -3.26 9.38
CA VAL A 230 0.99 -2.43 10.54
C VAL A 230 2.45 -2.01 10.42
N VAL A 231 3.36 -2.96 10.13
CA VAL A 231 4.79 -2.66 9.96
C VAL A 231 5.01 -1.65 8.83
N ARG A 232 4.33 -1.82 7.69
CA ARG A 232 4.39 -0.88 6.56
C ARG A 232 3.96 0.53 6.96
N GLU A 233 2.83 0.66 7.65
CA GLU A 233 2.30 1.98 8.02
C GLU A 233 3.17 2.70 9.04
N ILE A 234 3.87 1.98 9.89
CA ILE A 234 4.85 2.56 10.83
C ILE A 234 6.16 2.89 10.10
N ALA A 235 6.66 1.98 9.25
CA ALA A 235 7.94 2.13 8.55
C ALA A 235 8.02 3.36 7.64
N LYS A 236 6.89 3.88 7.17
CA LYS A 236 6.86 4.96 6.17
C LYS A 236 7.13 6.36 6.74
N HIS A 237 7.04 6.54 8.06
CA HIS A 237 6.99 7.86 8.66
C HIS A 237 8.36 8.47 8.92
N THR A 238 9.21 7.81 9.71
CA THR A 238 10.51 8.37 10.10
C THR A 238 11.63 7.33 10.04
N PRO A 239 12.90 7.79 9.89
CA PRO A 239 14.05 6.90 9.96
C PRO A 239 14.21 6.22 11.32
N GLU A 240 13.79 6.85 12.43
CA GLU A 240 13.83 6.29 13.79
C GLU A 240 12.88 5.09 13.92
N LEU A 241 11.67 5.23 13.42
CA LEU A 241 10.69 4.13 13.39
C LEU A 241 11.16 2.99 12.47
N ALA A 242 11.74 3.31 11.32
CA ALA A 242 12.34 2.32 10.44
C ALA A 242 13.53 1.60 11.13
N GLN A 243 14.40 2.35 11.83
CA GLN A 243 15.52 1.79 12.60
C GLN A 243 15.03 0.87 13.75
N LEU A 244 13.94 1.23 14.40
CA LEU A 244 13.30 0.39 15.42
C LEU A 244 12.86 -0.95 14.84
N ILE A 245 12.25 -0.95 13.66
CA ILE A 245 11.85 -2.17 12.95
C ILE A 245 13.07 -3.03 12.65
N VAL A 246 14.14 -2.44 12.12
CA VAL A 246 15.40 -3.13 11.81
C VAL A 246 16.01 -3.73 13.08
N GLY A 247 16.11 -2.94 14.16
CA GLY A 247 16.65 -3.37 15.44
C GLY A 247 15.93 -4.54 16.09
N ASN A 248 14.65 -4.71 15.81
CA ASN A 248 13.83 -5.83 16.30
C ASN A 248 13.78 -7.03 15.32
N GLY A 249 14.63 -7.04 14.27
CA GLY A 249 14.66 -8.13 13.29
C GLY A 249 13.54 -8.10 12.26
N GLY A 250 12.86 -6.97 12.13
CA GLY A 250 11.70 -6.81 11.23
C GLY A 250 12.04 -6.99 9.75
N VAL A 251 13.25 -6.63 9.31
CA VAL A 251 13.67 -6.84 7.92
C VAL A 251 13.70 -8.32 7.56
N ALA A 252 14.27 -9.17 8.42
CA ALA A 252 14.31 -10.62 8.18
C ALA A 252 12.90 -11.22 8.12
N ALA A 253 12.00 -10.78 9.03
CA ALA A 253 10.61 -11.21 9.04
C ALA A 253 9.86 -10.77 7.77
N LEU A 254 10.05 -9.54 7.31
CA LEU A 254 9.45 -9.03 6.08
C LEU A 254 9.98 -9.74 4.83
N VAL A 255 11.27 -10.04 4.77
CA VAL A 255 11.89 -10.78 3.67
C VAL A 255 11.30 -12.19 3.57
N GLU A 256 11.19 -12.91 4.68
CA GLU A 256 10.53 -14.21 4.73
C GLU A 256 9.07 -14.12 4.30
N TYR A 257 8.33 -13.14 4.81
CA TYR A 257 6.94 -12.87 4.44
C TYR A 257 6.76 -12.63 2.93
N VAL A 258 7.60 -11.79 2.32
CA VAL A 258 7.55 -11.52 0.87
C VAL A 258 7.86 -12.78 0.08
N GLY A 259 8.82 -13.60 0.53
CA GLY A 259 9.18 -14.88 -0.11
C GLY A 259 8.05 -15.90 -0.11
N GLU A 260 7.28 -15.99 0.98
CA GLU A 260 6.19 -16.94 1.15
C GLU A 260 4.84 -16.46 0.60
N SER A 261 4.67 -15.15 0.42
CA SER A 261 3.41 -14.56 -0.06
C SER A 261 3.36 -14.49 -1.58
N ARG A 262 2.15 -14.37 -2.16
CA ARG A 262 1.91 -14.18 -3.60
C ARG A 262 0.80 -13.16 -3.82
N GLY A 263 0.83 -12.50 -5.00
CA GLY A 263 -0.17 -11.52 -5.39
C GLY A 263 -0.31 -10.39 -4.37
N ASN A 264 -1.51 -9.89 -4.19
CA ASN A 264 -1.82 -8.77 -3.28
C ASN A 264 -1.42 -8.98 -1.80
N ASN A 265 -1.13 -10.21 -1.40
CA ASN A 265 -0.63 -10.46 -0.06
C ASN A 265 0.85 -10.11 0.09
N ARG A 266 1.62 -9.99 -1.00
CA ARG A 266 3.03 -9.52 -0.98
C ARG A 266 3.16 -8.01 -0.75
N LEU A 267 2.16 -7.23 -1.19
CA LEU A 267 2.25 -5.77 -1.28
C LEU A 267 2.69 -5.08 0.02
N PRO A 268 2.14 -5.40 1.19
CA PRO A 268 2.56 -4.73 2.43
C PRO A 268 4.05 -4.92 2.74
N GLY A 269 4.58 -6.12 2.50
CA GLY A 269 6.00 -6.41 2.73
C GLY A 269 6.93 -5.73 1.73
N ILE A 270 6.57 -5.74 0.43
CA ILE A 270 7.30 -5.03 -0.62
C ILE A 270 7.42 -3.55 -0.27
N MET A 271 6.30 -2.90 0.06
CA MET A 271 6.26 -1.49 0.43
C MET A 271 7.03 -1.19 1.72
N ALA A 272 6.91 -2.05 2.75
CA ALA A 272 7.64 -1.87 4.00
C ALA A 272 9.16 -1.91 3.79
N LEU A 273 9.66 -2.86 3.01
CA LEU A 273 11.09 -2.94 2.67
C LEU A 273 11.56 -1.71 1.89
N GLY A 274 10.72 -1.21 0.97
CA GLY A 274 10.99 0.02 0.22
C GLY A 274 11.05 1.26 1.13
N TYR A 275 10.10 1.42 2.06
CA TYR A 275 10.10 2.53 3.02
C TYR A 275 11.31 2.50 3.94
N ILE A 276 11.66 1.34 4.50
CA ILE A 276 12.86 1.19 5.32
C ILE A 276 14.10 1.61 4.54
N GLY A 277 14.26 1.10 3.32
CA GLY A 277 15.41 1.41 2.47
C GLY A 277 15.45 2.84 1.94
N ALA A 278 14.34 3.58 1.98
CA ALA A 278 14.27 4.94 1.47
C ALA A 278 15.01 5.97 2.34
N PHE A 279 15.15 5.74 3.64
CA PHE A 279 15.61 6.75 4.58
C PHE A 279 17.14 6.94 4.60
N SER A 280 17.91 5.86 4.56
CA SER A 280 19.38 5.95 4.64
C SER A 280 20.07 4.77 3.95
N GLU A 281 21.38 4.97 3.67
CA GLU A 281 22.23 3.91 3.12
C GLU A 281 22.31 2.68 4.03
N THR A 282 22.40 2.89 5.36
CA THR A 282 22.51 1.80 6.34
C THR A 282 21.22 0.97 6.41
N LEU A 283 20.06 1.64 6.34
CA LEU A 283 18.77 0.97 6.31
C LEU A 283 18.55 0.23 4.97
N ALA A 284 18.96 0.81 3.85
CA ALA A 284 18.95 0.13 2.55
C ALA A 284 19.89 -1.10 2.56
N LEU A 285 21.10 -0.95 3.13
CA LEU A 285 22.06 -2.04 3.26
C LEU A 285 21.48 -3.20 4.09
N SER A 286 20.73 -2.91 5.15
CA SER A 286 20.09 -3.95 5.98
C SER A 286 19.11 -4.82 5.16
N VAL A 287 18.36 -4.21 4.24
CA VAL A 287 17.45 -4.91 3.33
C VAL A 287 18.22 -5.75 2.31
N ILE A 288 19.29 -5.19 1.73
CA ILE A 288 20.13 -5.87 0.73
C ILE A 288 20.84 -7.07 1.37
N ALA A 289 21.46 -6.88 2.54
CA ALA A 289 22.16 -7.95 3.28
C ALA A 289 21.24 -9.08 3.71
N SER A 290 19.98 -8.78 4.00
CA SER A 290 18.95 -9.76 4.34
C SER A 290 18.35 -10.47 3.11
N LYS A 291 18.91 -10.29 1.91
CA LYS A 291 18.44 -10.87 0.63
C LYS A 291 17.08 -10.30 0.15
N GLY A 292 16.63 -9.20 0.69
CA GLY A 292 15.36 -8.56 0.29
C GLY A 292 15.39 -8.11 -1.18
N LEU A 293 16.56 -7.66 -1.66
CA LEU A 293 16.76 -7.22 -3.03
C LEU A 293 16.35 -8.28 -4.07
N ARG A 294 16.75 -9.56 -3.84
CA ARG A 294 16.41 -10.67 -4.75
C ARG A 294 14.90 -10.93 -4.81
N LEU A 295 14.21 -10.85 -3.67
CA LEU A 295 12.76 -11.10 -3.61
C LEU A 295 11.96 -9.95 -4.23
N LEU A 296 12.42 -8.71 -4.08
CA LEU A 296 11.82 -7.56 -4.76
C LEU A 296 11.99 -7.66 -6.29
N PHE A 297 13.17 -8.11 -6.74
CA PHE A 297 13.41 -8.36 -8.16
C PHE A 297 12.59 -9.54 -8.70
N GLU A 298 12.45 -10.62 -7.92
CA GLU A 298 11.56 -11.73 -8.25
C GLU A 298 10.11 -11.23 -8.41
N ALA A 299 9.60 -10.41 -7.47
CA ALA A 299 8.26 -9.85 -7.56
C ALA A 299 8.09 -8.96 -8.80
N LEU A 300 9.08 -8.11 -9.13
CA LEU A 300 9.07 -7.30 -10.35
C LEU A 300 8.98 -8.16 -11.63
N THR A 301 9.52 -9.38 -11.59
CA THR A 301 9.66 -10.24 -12.77
C THR A 301 8.49 -11.22 -12.92
N THR A 302 8.02 -11.78 -11.83
CA THR A 302 7.10 -12.92 -11.82
C THR A 302 5.65 -12.58 -11.50
N GLU A 303 5.38 -11.46 -10.80
CA GLU A 303 4.01 -11.09 -10.49
C GLU A 303 3.27 -10.66 -11.76
N PRO A 304 2.02 -11.11 -11.97
CA PRO A 304 1.25 -10.75 -13.16
C PRO A 304 0.72 -9.31 -13.08
N GLU A 305 0.41 -8.82 -11.89
CA GLU A 305 -0.30 -7.56 -11.66
C GLU A 305 0.65 -6.35 -11.65
N ASP A 306 0.36 -5.36 -12.47
CA ASP A 306 1.23 -4.21 -12.66
C ASP A 306 1.42 -3.35 -11.40
N HIS A 307 0.40 -3.25 -10.53
CA HIS A 307 0.56 -2.50 -9.27
C HIS A 307 1.58 -3.13 -8.32
N LEU A 308 1.76 -4.47 -8.36
CA LEU A 308 2.81 -5.15 -7.59
C LEU A 308 4.20 -4.93 -8.20
N LYS A 309 4.28 -4.95 -9.54
CA LYS A 309 5.51 -4.58 -10.24
C LYS A 309 5.89 -3.13 -9.98
N SER A 310 4.92 -2.20 -9.99
CA SER A 310 5.14 -0.79 -9.65
C SER A 310 5.70 -0.61 -8.24
N ALA A 311 5.09 -1.27 -7.25
CA ALA A 311 5.58 -1.24 -5.87
C ALA A 311 7.00 -1.82 -5.76
N SER A 312 7.30 -2.91 -6.50
CA SER A 312 8.63 -3.53 -6.52
C SER A 312 9.66 -2.62 -7.19
N ALA A 313 9.31 -2.00 -8.34
CA ALA A 313 10.17 -1.04 -9.04
C ALA A 313 10.49 0.16 -8.14
N TRP A 314 9.48 0.72 -7.49
CA TRP A 314 9.65 1.80 -6.52
C TRP A 314 10.60 1.39 -5.40
N SER A 315 10.38 0.24 -4.76
CA SER A 315 11.21 -0.26 -3.66
C SER A 315 12.67 -0.47 -4.08
N LEU A 316 12.90 -1.07 -5.27
CA LEU A 316 14.24 -1.24 -5.83
C LEU A 316 14.93 0.12 -6.08
N GLY A 317 14.19 1.11 -6.59
CA GLY A 317 14.67 2.48 -6.77
C GLY A 317 15.10 3.12 -5.45
N GLN A 318 14.32 2.91 -4.36
CA GLN A 318 14.69 3.41 -3.03
C GLN A 318 15.97 2.77 -2.49
N LEU A 319 16.17 1.48 -2.72
CA LEU A 319 17.38 0.78 -2.27
C LEU A 319 18.64 1.22 -3.04
N GLY A 320 18.54 1.44 -4.35
CA GLY A 320 19.69 1.71 -5.22
C GLY A 320 20.16 3.16 -5.26
N ARG A 321 19.41 4.11 -4.68
CA ARG A 321 19.67 5.56 -4.82
C ARG A 321 20.74 6.14 -3.90
N HIS A 322 21.26 5.38 -2.94
CA HIS A 322 22.11 5.92 -1.89
C HIS A 322 23.59 5.98 -2.27
N THR A 323 24.19 4.85 -2.61
CA THR A 323 25.64 4.76 -2.90
C THR A 323 25.91 3.98 -4.20
N PRO A 324 27.14 4.09 -4.76
CA PRO A 324 27.55 3.28 -5.91
C PRO A 324 27.43 1.77 -5.68
N GLU A 325 27.72 1.30 -4.47
CA GLU A 325 27.66 -0.11 -4.09
C GLU A 325 26.21 -0.62 -4.11
N HIS A 326 25.26 0.19 -3.61
CA HIS A 326 23.83 -0.13 -3.69
C HIS A 326 23.36 -0.21 -5.15
N ALA A 327 23.71 0.81 -5.95
CA ALA A 327 23.38 0.83 -7.38
C ALA A 327 23.98 -0.37 -8.13
N LYS A 328 25.23 -0.73 -7.80
CA LYS A 328 25.92 -1.90 -8.38
C LYS A 328 25.20 -3.20 -7.99
N ALA A 329 24.77 -3.36 -6.74
CA ALA A 329 24.04 -4.54 -6.31
C ALA A 329 22.74 -4.77 -7.13
N LEU A 330 22.04 -3.69 -7.52
CA LEU A 330 20.89 -3.77 -8.41
C LEU A 330 21.28 -4.13 -9.86
N ALA A 331 22.38 -3.61 -10.33
CA ALA A 331 22.92 -3.98 -11.66
C ALA A 331 23.29 -5.47 -11.70
N ASP A 332 23.97 -5.97 -10.67
CA ASP A 332 24.45 -7.35 -10.59
C ASP A 332 23.31 -8.39 -10.59
N ILE A 333 22.13 -8.06 -10.08
CA ILE A 333 20.94 -8.94 -10.14
C ILE A 333 20.14 -8.82 -11.44
N GLY A 334 20.53 -7.92 -12.36
CA GLY A 334 19.83 -7.70 -13.63
C GLY A 334 18.57 -6.81 -13.53
N ALA A 335 18.43 -6.02 -12.45
CA ALA A 335 17.26 -5.18 -12.26
C ALA A 335 17.14 -4.07 -13.31
N LEU A 336 18.26 -3.48 -13.75
CA LEU A 336 18.25 -2.34 -14.65
C LEU A 336 17.68 -2.67 -16.04
N PRO A 337 18.13 -3.74 -16.74
CA PRO A 337 17.54 -4.14 -18.01
C PRO A 337 16.04 -4.45 -17.89
N ARG A 338 15.64 -5.11 -16.79
CA ARG A 338 14.23 -5.44 -16.57
C ARG A 338 13.35 -4.22 -16.36
N LEU A 339 13.80 -3.24 -15.58
CA LEU A 339 13.11 -1.97 -15.41
C LEU A 339 12.96 -1.22 -16.74
N MET A 340 13.99 -1.26 -17.58
CA MET A 340 13.99 -0.63 -18.90
C MET A 340 13.02 -1.31 -19.87
N GLU A 341 12.98 -2.63 -19.87
CA GLU A 341 12.01 -3.43 -20.65
C GLU A 341 10.56 -3.09 -20.25
N LEU A 342 10.26 -3.09 -18.93
CA LEU A 342 8.92 -2.79 -18.44
C LEU A 342 8.50 -1.33 -18.71
N GLN A 343 9.44 -0.40 -18.68
CA GLN A 343 9.18 1.01 -18.98
C GLN A 343 8.78 1.22 -20.44
N ALA A 344 9.36 0.45 -21.37
CA ALA A 344 9.06 0.56 -22.80
C ALA A 344 7.93 -0.37 -23.28
N SER A 345 7.49 -1.30 -22.45
CA SER A 345 6.47 -2.28 -22.84
C SER A 345 5.11 -1.62 -23.07
N ALA A 346 4.50 -1.88 -24.22
CA ALA A 346 3.14 -1.43 -24.53
C ALA A 346 2.08 -2.07 -23.63
N SER A 347 2.38 -3.24 -23.03
CA SER A 347 1.48 -3.95 -22.12
C SER A 347 1.54 -3.44 -20.68
N SER A 348 2.55 -2.64 -20.30
CA SER A 348 2.69 -2.08 -18.97
C SER A 348 1.73 -0.90 -18.76
N SER A 349 1.15 -0.82 -17.57
CA SER A 349 0.35 0.35 -17.16
C SER A 349 1.22 1.61 -17.09
N GLU A 350 0.60 2.78 -17.25
CA GLU A 350 1.31 4.06 -17.18
C GLU A 350 1.98 4.26 -15.82
N ASP A 351 1.35 3.82 -14.74
CA ASP A 351 1.90 3.86 -13.39
C ASP A 351 3.19 3.03 -13.26
N LEU A 352 3.20 1.82 -13.81
CA LEU A 352 4.38 0.97 -13.86
C LEU A 352 5.51 1.61 -14.66
N LYS A 353 5.21 2.17 -15.84
CA LYS A 353 6.21 2.87 -16.67
C LYS A 353 6.84 4.05 -15.94
N VAL A 354 6.03 4.85 -15.24
CA VAL A 354 6.50 5.99 -14.45
C VAL A 354 7.41 5.54 -13.33
N GLU A 355 7.03 4.51 -12.56
CA GLU A 355 7.84 4.03 -11.45
C GLU A 355 9.13 3.35 -11.94
N CYS A 356 9.10 2.58 -13.02
CA CYS A 356 10.32 2.03 -13.63
C CYS A 356 11.29 3.14 -14.07
N LYS A 357 10.78 4.20 -14.71
CA LYS A 357 11.59 5.36 -15.12
C LYS A 357 12.21 6.09 -13.93
N ARG A 358 11.45 6.30 -12.86
CA ARG A 358 11.94 6.91 -11.62
C ARG A 358 13.02 6.07 -10.96
N ALA A 359 12.79 4.77 -10.82
CA ALA A 359 13.76 3.83 -10.26
C ALA A 359 15.05 3.81 -11.07
N LEU A 360 14.99 3.69 -12.39
CA LEU A 360 16.15 3.73 -13.28
C LEU A 360 16.96 5.00 -13.09
N LYS A 361 16.33 6.18 -13.12
CA LYS A 361 17.03 7.45 -12.94
C LYS A 361 17.71 7.55 -11.58
N ALA A 362 17.03 7.10 -10.51
CA ALA A 362 17.58 7.15 -9.16
C ALA A 362 18.80 6.23 -9.00
N ILE A 363 18.76 5.02 -9.56
CA ILE A 363 19.85 4.05 -9.50
C ILE A 363 21.02 4.51 -10.37
N VAL A 364 20.76 4.90 -11.63
CA VAL A 364 21.76 5.35 -12.60
C VAL A 364 22.55 6.53 -12.07
N ALA A 365 21.91 7.47 -11.38
CA ALA A 365 22.57 8.65 -10.79
C ALA A 365 23.70 8.31 -9.80
N LYS A 366 23.71 7.09 -9.25
CA LYS A 366 24.73 6.58 -8.34
C LYS A 366 25.65 5.51 -8.94
N LEU A 367 25.27 4.97 -10.10
CA LEU A 367 25.97 3.84 -10.71
C LEU A 367 27.31 4.29 -11.31
N THR A 368 28.42 3.74 -10.80
CA THR A 368 29.77 3.99 -11.34
C THR A 368 30.30 2.81 -12.17
N HIS A 369 29.58 1.70 -12.20
CA HIS A 369 29.96 0.49 -12.92
C HIS A 369 29.69 0.65 -14.42
N LEU A 370 30.70 1.02 -15.18
CA LEU A 370 30.60 1.34 -16.61
C LEU A 370 29.99 0.23 -17.48
N PRO A 371 30.29 -1.08 -17.30
CA PRO A 371 29.66 -2.12 -18.09
C PRO A 371 28.13 -2.17 -17.96
N ALA A 372 27.59 -1.85 -16.78
CA ALA A 372 26.14 -1.80 -16.60
C ALA A 372 25.51 -0.57 -17.28
N LEU A 373 26.18 0.58 -17.23
CA LEU A 373 25.77 1.79 -17.96
C LEU A 373 25.81 1.56 -19.48
N ASP A 374 26.86 0.91 -19.98
CA ASP A 374 27.01 0.53 -21.37
C ASP A 374 25.87 -0.38 -21.84
N ALA A 375 25.55 -1.42 -21.06
CA ALA A 375 24.42 -2.31 -21.35
C ALA A 375 23.07 -1.56 -21.49
N LEU A 376 22.86 -0.50 -20.70
CA LEU A 376 21.67 0.35 -20.80
C LEU A 376 21.65 1.18 -22.09
N VAL A 377 22.80 1.71 -22.50
CA VAL A 377 22.91 2.44 -23.78
C VAL A 377 22.63 1.52 -24.95
N GLN A 378 23.21 0.32 -24.95
CA GLN A 378 23.00 -0.66 -26.02
C GLN A 378 21.56 -1.18 -26.08
N GLY A 379 20.92 -1.38 -24.93
CA GLY A 379 19.53 -1.79 -24.82
C GLY A 379 18.50 -0.72 -25.21
N ALA A 380 18.93 0.55 -25.31
CA ALA A 380 18.05 1.65 -25.67
C ALA A 380 17.68 1.62 -27.15
N GLY A 381 16.46 1.21 -27.46
CA GLY A 381 16.01 0.97 -28.83
C GLY A 381 15.04 2.00 -29.42
N SER A 382 14.47 2.92 -28.64
CA SER A 382 13.38 3.79 -29.07
C SER A 382 13.36 5.15 -28.41
N THR A 383 12.58 6.08 -28.98
CA THR A 383 12.27 7.40 -28.41
C THR A 383 11.66 7.33 -27.01
N GLU A 384 11.04 6.22 -26.63
CA GLU A 384 10.44 5.99 -25.33
C GLU A 384 11.48 5.99 -24.20
N HIS A 385 12.72 5.57 -24.50
CA HIS A 385 13.82 5.56 -23.52
C HIS A 385 14.56 6.91 -23.39
N ALA A 386 14.26 7.92 -24.20
CA ALA A 386 15.05 9.15 -24.29
C ALA A 386 15.37 9.77 -22.91
N GLY A 387 14.41 9.86 -22.01
CA GLY A 387 14.62 10.44 -20.68
C GLY A 387 15.46 9.57 -19.72
N VAL A 388 15.59 8.26 -19.97
CA VAL A 388 16.50 7.36 -19.25
C VAL A 388 17.89 7.41 -19.86
N VAL A 389 17.96 7.39 -21.19
CA VAL A 389 19.22 7.49 -21.95
C VAL A 389 19.98 8.76 -21.58
N ASN A 390 19.30 9.91 -21.51
CA ASN A 390 19.90 11.16 -21.08
C ASN A 390 20.55 11.05 -19.69
N ALA A 391 19.86 10.40 -18.73
CA ALA A 391 20.41 10.18 -17.40
C ALA A 391 21.62 9.23 -17.43
N VAL A 392 21.60 8.20 -18.29
CA VAL A 392 22.72 7.26 -18.47
C VAL A 392 23.92 7.98 -19.09
N LEU A 393 23.72 8.79 -20.14
CA LEU A 393 24.79 9.58 -20.76
C LEU A 393 25.40 10.59 -19.78
N ALA A 394 24.58 11.29 -19.01
CA ALA A 394 25.03 12.20 -17.97
C ALA A 394 25.84 11.49 -16.87
N GLN A 395 25.55 10.22 -16.61
CA GLN A 395 26.33 9.43 -15.65
C GLN A 395 27.63 8.90 -16.28
N ILE A 396 27.61 8.43 -17.52
CA ILE A 396 28.80 8.00 -18.26
C ILE A 396 29.78 9.17 -18.38
N SER A 397 29.32 10.38 -18.69
CA SER A 397 30.17 11.57 -18.79
C SER A 397 30.91 11.93 -17.49
N LYS A 398 30.38 11.51 -16.34
CA LYS A 398 31.03 11.68 -15.03
C LYS A 398 32.02 10.56 -14.68
N VAL A 399 31.70 9.33 -15.10
CA VAL A 399 32.48 8.13 -14.75
C VAL A 399 33.67 7.93 -15.69
N LEU A 400 33.46 8.07 -17.00
CA LEU A 400 34.41 7.74 -18.05
C LEU A 400 35.71 8.54 -17.97
N PRO A 401 35.75 9.85 -17.63
CA PRO A 401 36.98 10.59 -17.46
C PRO A 401 37.94 10.02 -16.41
N ASN A 402 37.39 9.34 -15.40
CA ASN A 402 38.11 8.79 -14.28
C ASN A 402 38.43 7.28 -14.40
N ASP A 403 37.90 6.61 -15.44
CA ASP A 403 38.09 5.18 -15.68
C ASP A 403 38.82 4.92 -17.00
N SER A 404 40.14 4.93 -16.94
CA SER A 404 41.00 4.70 -18.10
C SER A 404 40.86 3.28 -18.69
N SER A 405 40.61 2.28 -17.85
CA SER A 405 40.43 0.89 -18.29
C SER A 405 39.08 0.69 -18.94
N GLY A 406 38.05 1.34 -18.41
CA GLY A 406 36.70 1.30 -18.93
C GLY A 406 36.55 1.94 -20.30
N ARG A 407 37.36 2.96 -20.64
CA ARG A 407 37.31 3.61 -21.96
C ARG A 407 37.50 2.62 -23.12
N SER A 408 38.50 1.77 -23.05
CA SER A 408 38.78 0.77 -24.10
C SER A 408 37.67 -0.27 -24.19
N SER A 409 37.14 -0.72 -23.03
CA SER A 409 36.02 -1.66 -22.97
C SER A 409 34.76 -1.05 -23.58
N PHE A 410 34.47 0.24 -23.33
CA PHE A 410 33.30 0.93 -23.84
C PHE A 410 33.32 1.11 -25.36
N VAL A 411 34.51 1.27 -25.97
CA VAL A 411 34.70 1.27 -27.39
C VAL A 411 34.49 -0.13 -28.00
N SER A 412 35.14 -1.14 -27.41
CA SER A 412 35.12 -2.51 -27.94
C SER A 412 33.75 -3.20 -27.80
N SER A 413 32.93 -2.80 -26.81
CA SER A 413 31.56 -3.28 -26.61
C SER A 413 30.58 -2.72 -27.66
N GLY A 414 30.94 -1.61 -28.33
CA GLY A 414 30.05 -0.88 -29.28
C GLY A 414 29.23 0.24 -28.62
N GLY A 415 29.31 0.42 -27.29
CA GLY A 415 28.59 1.47 -26.59
C GLY A 415 28.96 2.87 -27.03
N PHE A 416 30.27 3.11 -27.29
CA PHE A 416 30.74 4.38 -27.81
C PHE A 416 30.15 4.72 -29.18
N ALA A 417 30.13 3.74 -30.14
CA ALA A 417 29.51 3.91 -31.43
C ALA A 417 28.01 4.24 -31.31
N LYS A 418 27.31 3.55 -30.41
CA LYS A 418 25.89 3.81 -30.13
C LYS A 418 25.66 5.22 -29.60
N VAL A 419 26.48 5.70 -28.68
CA VAL A 419 26.40 7.09 -28.16
C VAL A 419 26.56 8.12 -29.25
N LEU A 420 27.54 7.95 -30.15
CA LEU A 420 27.76 8.87 -31.27
C LEU A 420 26.62 8.84 -32.33
N SER A 421 25.86 7.75 -32.40
CA SER A 421 24.73 7.61 -33.31
C SER A 421 23.39 8.18 -32.75
N LEU A 422 23.35 8.57 -31.48
CA LEU A 422 22.13 9.12 -30.88
C LEU A 422 21.79 10.50 -31.46
N PRO A 423 20.53 10.78 -31.75
CA PRO A 423 20.11 12.11 -32.18
C PRO A 423 20.21 13.07 -30.97
N THR A 424 20.98 14.14 -31.12
CA THR A 424 21.17 15.17 -30.11
C THR A 424 20.92 16.54 -30.69
N GLU A 425 20.24 17.40 -29.94
CA GLU A 425 20.04 18.81 -30.33
C GLU A 425 21.23 19.64 -29.83
N ASP A 426 21.68 20.58 -30.66
CA ASP A 426 22.78 21.47 -30.30
C ASP A 426 22.41 22.31 -29.05
N GLY A 427 23.32 22.39 -28.09
CA GLY A 427 23.10 23.10 -26.82
C GLY A 427 22.24 22.35 -25.79
N SER A 428 21.86 21.08 -26.03
CA SER A 428 21.19 20.24 -25.06
C SER A 428 22.18 19.62 -24.06
N GLU A 429 21.72 19.34 -22.81
CA GLU A 429 22.52 18.61 -21.80
C GLU A 429 22.99 17.23 -22.32
N THR A 430 22.21 16.64 -23.19
CA THR A 430 22.55 15.36 -23.84
C THR A 430 23.73 15.53 -24.78
N ARG A 431 23.76 16.61 -25.55
CA ARG A 431 24.89 16.95 -26.44
C ARG A 431 26.16 17.21 -25.66
N GLU A 432 26.07 18.00 -24.58
CA GLU A 432 27.21 18.25 -23.68
C GLU A 432 27.78 16.95 -23.11
N SER A 433 26.90 16.03 -22.71
CA SER A 433 27.31 14.71 -22.20
C SER A 433 28.06 13.90 -23.28
N VAL A 434 27.56 13.89 -24.52
CA VAL A 434 28.19 13.20 -25.66
C VAL A 434 29.55 13.84 -25.97
N ASP A 435 29.68 15.17 -25.93
CA ASP A 435 30.92 15.87 -26.20
C ASP A 435 31.98 15.56 -25.11
N ILE A 436 31.60 15.48 -23.84
CA ILE A 436 32.48 15.05 -22.75
C ILE A 436 32.94 13.60 -22.96
N ILE A 437 32.00 12.69 -23.28
CA ILE A 437 32.32 11.28 -23.56
C ILE A 437 33.29 11.17 -24.73
N SER A 438 33.07 11.93 -25.79
CA SER A 438 33.92 11.96 -26.98
C SER A 438 35.32 12.47 -26.66
N SER A 439 35.44 13.51 -25.85
CA SER A 439 36.74 14.08 -25.41
C SER A 439 37.63 13.13 -24.61
N CYS A 440 37.04 12.02 -24.11
CA CYS A 440 37.80 10.97 -23.40
C CYS A 440 38.56 10.03 -24.34
N HIS A 441 38.35 10.16 -25.67
CA HIS A 441 38.94 9.29 -26.66
C HIS A 441 39.75 10.08 -27.70
N PRO A 442 40.78 9.46 -28.37
CA PRO A 442 41.54 10.10 -29.42
C PRO A 442 40.64 10.48 -30.62
N ASP A 443 40.97 11.60 -31.29
CA ASP A 443 40.19 12.12 -32.40
C ASP A 443 40.00 11.10 -33.54
N GLU A 444 40.96 10.24 -33.78
CA GLU A 444 40.93 9.19 -34.76
C GLU A 444 39.80 8.16 -34.48
N ILE A 445 39.64 7.81 -33.20
CA ILE A 445 38.59 6.90 -32.73
C ILE A 445 37.23 7.58 -32.83
N VAL A 446 37.12 8.83 -32.43
CA VAL A 446 35.88 9.61 -32.54
C VAL A 446 35.44 9.70 -34.01
N ARG A 447 36.34 10.03 -34.91
CA ARG A 447 36.08 10.10 -36.34
C ARG A 447 35.65 8.75 -36.92
N PHE A 448 36.33 7.66 -36.55
CA PHE A 448 36.06 6.32 -37.07
C PHE A 448 34.62 5.86 -36.75
N TYR A 449 34.12 6.15 -35.53
CA TYR A 449 32.80 5.75 -35.07
C TYR A 449 31.69 6.80 -35.35
N SER A 450 32.07 7.99 -35.86
CA SER A 450 31.09 9.02 -36.19
C SER A 450 30.19 8.62 -37.37
N PRO A 451 28.87 8.93 -37.31
CA PRO A 451 27.96 8.67 -38.41
C PRO A 451 28.48 9.25 -39.74
N GLY A 452 28.41 8.47 -40.84
CA GLY A 452 28.82 8.90 -42.16
C GLY A 452 30.34 8.81 -42.45
N TYR A 453 31.17 8.37 -41.49
CA TYR A 453 32.62 8.24 -41.72
C TYR A 453 32.94 7.24 -42.84
N SER A 454 32.31 6.07 -42.86
CA SER A 454 32.47 5.05 -43.91
C SER A 454 32.12 5.58 -45.32
N GLU A 455 31.05 6.35 -45.43
CA GLU A 455 30.64 6.98 -46.69
C GLU A 455 31.63 8.06 -47.16
N SER A 456 32.13 8.85 -46.18
CA SER A 456 33.13 9.88 -46.49
C SER A 456 34.46 9.27 -46.91
N LEU A 457 34.82 8.12 -46.35
CA LEU A 457 36.02 7.38 -46.75
C LEU A 457 35.89 6.77 -48.13
N LEU A 458 34.76 6.16 -48.48
CA LEU A 458 34.47 5.64 -49.82
C LEU A 458 34.53 6.74 -50.85
N LYS A 459 33.89 7.89 -50.64
CA LYS A 459 33.99 9.06 -51.53
C LYS A 459 35.41 9.56 -51.75
N LYS A 460 36.31 9.44 -50.75
CA LYS A 460 37.71 9.80 -50.86
C LYS A 460 38.54 8.76 -51.64
N LEU A 461 38.11 7.50 -51.63
CA LEU A 461 38.76 6.43 -52.38
C LEU A 461 38.30 6.37 -53.83
N GLU A 462 37.13 6.92 -54.14
CA GLU A 462 36.56 7.03 -55.51
C GLU A 462 36.98 8.33 -56.24
N ALA A 463 37.53 9.32 -55.51
CA ALA A 463 38.05 10.57 -56.05
C ALA A 463 39.57 10.49 -56.30
#